data_ee067ec2b3803e9fde0f5e6dd47f9d99
#
_entry.id   ee067ec2b3803e9fde0f5e6dd47f9d99
#
_cell.length_a   1.000
_cell.length_b   1.000
_cell.length_c   1.000
_cell.angle_alpha   90.00
_cell.angle_beta   90.00
_cell.angle_gamma   90.00
#
_symmetry.space_group_name_H-M   'P 1'
#
loop_
_entity.id
_entity.type
_entity.pdbx_description
1 polymer ?
#
loop_
_entity_poly.entity_id
_entity_poly.type
_entity_poly.pdbx_seq_one_letter_code
_entity_poly.pdbx_strand_id
1 'polypeptide(L)'
;MTNGGVDRSVECTGSVSAMISAFECVHDGWGVAVLVGVPSKEAVFMTKPINVLNERTLKGTFFGNYKPRTHLPSVVDMYMNKKLELDKFITHRVPFSEINKAFDLMVKGEGLRCIISMED
;
A
#
# COMPACT_ATOMS: atom_id res chain seq x y z
N MET A 1 -15.13 -16.41 -8.82
CA MET A 1 -14.51 -15.43 -9.71
C MET A 1 -13.23 -15.95 -10.34
N THR A 2 -12.33 -16.55 -9.58
CA THR A 2 -11.10 -17.16 -10.09
C THR A 2 -11.15 -18.65 -9.84
N ASN A 3 -10.92 -19.46 -10.88
CA ASN A 3 -10.89 -20.91 -10.74
C ASN A 3 -9.51 -21.31 -10.20
N GLY A 4 -9.39 -21.47 -8.88
CA GLY A 4 -8.15 -21.87 -8.22
C GLY A 4 -7.29 -20.74 -7.64
N GLY A 5 -7.66 -19.47 -7.79
CA GLY A 5 -6.95 -18.32 -7.26
C GLY A 5 -6.52 -17.30 -8.32
N VAL A 6 -5.80 -16.25 -7.88
CA VAL A 6 -5.25 -15.20 -8.76
C VAL A 6 -3.77 -15.41 -9.02
N ASP A 7 -3.25 -14.93 -10.15
CA ASP A 7 -1.81 -15.03 -10.46
C ASP A 7 -0.96 -14.16 -9.55
N ARG A 8 -1.48 -12.96 -9.20
CA ARG A 8 -0.78 -11.96 -8.39
C ARG A 8 -1.72 -11.33 -7.39
N SER A 9 -1.24 -11.12 -6.18
CA SER A 9 -1.89 -10.30 -5.15
C SER A 9 -0.89 -9.28 -4.60
N VAL A 10 -1.39 -8.10 -4.23
CA VAL A 10 -0.59 -7.05 -3.60
C VAL A 10 -1.33 -6.58 -2.35
N GLU A 11 -0.68 -6.69 -1.22
CA GLU A 11 -1.20 -6.25 0.07
C GLU A 11 -0.56 -4.91 0.45
N CYS A 12 -1.38 -3.88 0.69
CA CYS A 12 -0.93 -2.51 0.94
C CYS A 12 -1.49 -1.90 2.24
N THR A 13 -2.17 -2.69 3.08
CA THR A 13 -2.79 -2.17 4.32
C THR A 13 -1.92 -2.33 5.55
N GLY A 14 -1.05 -3.33 5.58
CA GLY A 14 -0.27 -3.72 6.76
C GLY A 14 -1.06 -4.57 7.77
N SER A 15 -2.28 -4.96 7.45
CA SER A 15 -3.05 -5.88 8.28
C SER A 15 -2.57 -7.32 8.10
N VAL A 16 -2.23 -8.01 9.21
CA VAL A 16 -1.79 -9.41 9.16
C VAL A 16 -2.86 -10.31 8.54
N SER A 17 -4.12 -10.08 8.84
CA SER A 17 -5.22 -10.84 8.23
C SER A 17 -5.31 -10.63 6.71
N ALA A 18 -5.09 -9.40 6.25
CA ALA A 18 -5.04 -9.10 4.81
C ALA A 18 -3.79 -9.73 4.15
N MET A 19 -2.65 -9.75 4.84
CA MET A 19 -1.43 -10.43 4.36
C MET A 19 -1.65 -11.93 4.17
N ILE A 20 -2.29 -12.59 5.13
CA ILE A 20 -2.65 -14.02 5.05
C ILE A 20 -3.60 -14.24 3.87
N SER A 21 -4.66 -13.44 3.79
CA SER A 21 -5.63 -13.53 2.69
C SER A 21 -4.99 -13.30 1.31
N ALA A 22 -4.06 -12.35 1.21
CA ALA A 22 -3.33 -12.09 -0.02
C ALA A 22 -2.47 -13.29 -0.44
N PHE A 23 -1.86 -14.00 0.51
CA PHE A 23 -1.07 -15.19 0.22
C PHE A 23 -1.96 -16.41 -0.10
N GLU A 24 -3.08 -16.53 0.58
CA GLU A 24 -4.00 -17.68 0.37
C GLU A 24 -4.85 -17.54 -0.90
N CYS A 25 -5.07 -16.32 -1.40
CA CYS A 25 -5.87 -16.10 -2.60
C CYS A 25 -5.11 -16.32 -3.92
N VAL A 26 -3.79 -16.43 -3.89
CA VAL A 26 -3.03 -16.77 -5.11
C VAL A 26 -3.14 -18.26 -5.40
N HIS A 27 -3.14 -18.61 -6.69
CA HIS A 27 -3.29 -20.01 -7.10
C HIS A 27 -2.06 -20.86 -6.73
N ASP A 28 -2.23 -22.16 -6.63
CA ASP A 28 -1.16 -23.12 -6.51
C ASP A 28 -0.29 -23.11 -7.79
N GLY A 29 1.00 -23.39 -7.66
CA GLY A 29 1.95 -23.34 -8.77
C GLY A 29 2.19 -21.90 -9.26
N TRP A 30 3.21 -21.23 -8.76
CA TRP A 30 3.70 -19.91 -9.20
C TRP A 30 2.80 -18.69 -8.91
N GLY A 31 1.71 -18.82 -8.17
CA GLY A 31 0.98 -17.68 -7.63
C GLY A 31 1.89 -16.84 -6.74
N VAL A 32 1.88 -15.51 -6.88
CA VAL A 32 2.77 -14.61 -6.13
C VAL A 32 1.99 -13.58 -5.35
N ALA A 33 2.18 -13.57 -4.03
CA ALA A 33 1.72 -12.52 -3.14
C ALA A 33 2.88 -11.57 -2.81
N VAL A 34 2.63 -10.26 -2.90
CA VAL A 34 3.59 -9.21 -2.57
C VAL A 34 3.06 -8.38 -1.42
N LEU A 35 3.78 -8.37 -0.30
CA LEU A 35 3.48 -7.55 0.86
C LEU A 35 4.18 -6.20 0.75
N VAL A 36 3.41 -5.13 0.81
CA VAL A 36 3.89 -3.73 0.78
C VAL A 36 3.45 -2.98 2.03
N GLY A 37 2.28 -3.32 2.58
CA GLY A 37 1.78 -2.75 3.83
C GLY A 37 2.71 -3.06 4.99
N VAL A 38 2.91 -2.09 5.90
CA VAL A 38 3.80 -2.22 7.05
C VAL A 38 2.97 -2.57 8.29
N PRO A 39 3.08 -3.80 8.81
CA PRO A 39 2.39 -4.19 10.03
C PRO A 39 3.09 -3.61 11.28
N SER A 40 2.49 -3.83 12.45
CA SER A 40 3.17 -3.54 13.72
C SER A 40 4.46 -4.38 13.83
N LYS A 41 5.46 -3.84 14.58
CA LYS A 41 6.78 -4.48 14.70
C LYS A 41 6.72 -5.91 15.24
N GLU A 42 5.78 -6.18 16.14
CA GLU A 42 5.60 -7.49 16.79
C GLU A 42 4.61 -8.40 16.05
N ALA A 43 4.12 -7.98 14.87
CA ALA A 43 3.17 -8.77 14.11
C ALA A 43 3.80 -10.07 13.59
N VAL A 44 3.05 -11.14 13.65
CA VAL A 44 3.46 -12.47 13.20
C VAL A 44 2.57 -12.92 12.06
N PHE A 45 3.21 -13.29 10.95
CA PHE A 45 2.54 -13.92 9.81
C PHE A 45 2.58 -15.44 9.99
N MET A 46 1.41 -16.06 10.11
CA MET A 46 1.29 -17.52 10.22
C MET A 46 0.56 -18.08 9.02
N THR A 47 1.11 -19.09 8.39
CA THR A 47 0.50 -19.77 7.26
C THR A 47 0.72 -21.29 7.35
N LYS A 48 -0.11 -22.04 6.65
CA LYS A 48 0.04 -23.50 6.55
C LYS A 48 1.23 -23.82 5.65
N PRO A 49 2.16 -24.70 6.04
CA PRO A 49 3.29 -25.10 5.19
C PRO A 49 2.88 -25.57 3.79
N ILE A 50 1.71 -26.17 3.67
CA ILE A 50 1.18 -26.65 2.38
C ILE A 50 1.04 -25.51 1.35
N ASN A 51 0.79 -24.27 1.78
CA ASN A 51 0.72 -23.14 0.87
C ASN A 51 2.07 -22.89 0.15
N VAL A 52 3.17 -23.15 0.85
CA VAL A 52 4.53 -23.05 0.28
C VAL A 52 4.87 -24.28 -0.55
N LEU A 53 4.47 -25.48 -0.07
CA LEU A 53 4.69 -26.74 -0.79
C LEU A 53 3.93 -26.77 -2.13
N ASN A 54 2.79 -26.08 -2.20
CA ASN A 54 2.03 -25.89 -3.44
C ASN A 54 2.62 -24.80 -4.36
N GLU A 55 3.91 -24.49 -4.19
CA GLU A 55 4.68 -23.57 -5.05
C GLU A 55 4.15 -22.13 -5.11
N ARG A 56 3.40 -21.70 -4.09
CA ARG A 56 3.04 -20.29 -3.92
C ARG A 56 4.26 -19.49 -3.48
N THR A 57 4.42 -18.28 -3.99
CA THR A 57 5.52 -17.39 -3.67
C THR A 57 5.04 -16.22 -2.81
N LEU A 58 5.72 -16.00 -1.68
CA LEU A 58 5.55 -14.81 -0.85
C LEU A 58 6.76 -13.90 -1.00
N LYS A 59 6.54 -12.63 -1.31
CA LYS A 59 7.57 -11.59 -1.42
C LYS A 59 7.16 -10.36 -0.62
N GLY A 60 8.13 -9.53 -0.27
CA GLY A 60 7.90 -8.24 0.36
C GLY A 60 8.76 -7.17 -0.28
N THR A 61 8.30 -5.92 -0.19
CA THR A 61 9.06 -4.76 -0.63
C THR A 61 8.56 -3.49 0.05
N PHE A 62 9.46 -2.58 0.37
CA PHE A 62 9.08 -1.25 0.83
C PHE A 62 8.85 -0.27 -0.32
N PHE A 63 9.60 -0.38 -1.40
CA PHE A 63 9.60 0.59 -2.50
C PHE A 63 9.39 -0.02 -3.90
N GLY A 64 9.23 -1.34 -4.02
CA GLY A 64 9.03 -1.99 -5.32
C GLY A 64 10.16 -1.72 -6.32
N ASN A 65 11.40 -1.57 -5.85
CA ASN A 65 12.55 -1.14 -6.65
C ASN A 65 12.39 0.27 -7.27
N TYR A 66 11.46 1.08 -6.76
CA TYR A 66 11.29 2.46 -7.19
C TYR A 66 12.56 3.27 -6.90
N LYS A 67 13.01 4.05 -7.88
CA LYS A 67 14.20 4.90 -7.78
C LYS A 67 13.78 6.37 -7.67
N PRO A 68 13.58 6.91 -6.45
CA PRO A 68 12.98 8.24 -6.27
C PRO A 68 13.72 9.34 -7.06
N ARG A 69 15.06 9.36 -7.02
CA ARG A 69 15.85 10.39 -7.71
C ARG A 69 15.63 10.43 -9.22
N THR A 70 15.39 9.27 -9.83
CA THR A 70 15.18 9.16 -11.29
C THR A 70 13.71 9.27 -11.66
N HIS A 71 12.82 8.67 -10.86
CA HIS A 71 11.41 8.53 -11.23
C HIS A 71 10.54 9.71 -10.78
N LEU A 72 10.90 10.41 -9.68
CA LEU A 72 10.11 11.56 -9.19
C LEU A 72 9.97 12.68 -10.23
N PRO A 73 11.02 13.10 -10.93
CA PRO A 73 10.88 14.11 -12.00
C PRO A 73 9.84 13.68 -13.06
N SER A 74 9.88 12.41 -13.49
CA SER A 74 8.92 11.89 -14.48
C SER A 74 7.48 11.89 -13.95
N VAL A 75 7.28 11.62 -12.65
CA VAL A 75 5.95 11.69 -12.02
C VAL A 75 5.46 13.15 -11.98
N VAL A 76 6.34 14.09 -11.66
CA VAL A 76 6.01 15.53 -11.72
C VAL A 76 5.60 15.94 -13.14
N ASP A 77 6.35 15.52 -14.15
CA ASP A 77 6.02 15.78 -15.55
C ASP A 77 4.66 15.19 -15.94
N MET A 78 4.35 13.97 -15.46
CA MET A 78 3.04 13.36 -15.69
C MET A 78 1.91 14.18 -15.07
N TYR A 79 2.10 14.70 -13.87
CA TYR A 79 1.12 15.57 -13.21
C TYR A 79 0.97 16.90 -13.96
N MET A 80 2.07 17.58 -14.29
CA MET A 80 2.07 18.85 -15.02
C MET A 80 1.41 18.73 -16.41
N ASN A 81 1.58 17.59 -17.06
CA ASN A 81 0.95 17.27 -18.35
C ASN A 81 -0.46 16.68 -18.22
N LYS A 82 -1.07 16.72 -17.02
CA LYS A 82 -2.43 16.20 -16.72
C LYS A 82 -2.62 14.73 -17.06
N LYS A 83 -1.54 13.95 -17.07
CA LYS A 83 -1.56 12.48 -17.24
C LYS A 83 -1.72 11.74 -15.92
N LEU A 84 -1.57 12.44 -14.80
CA LEU A 84 -1.71 11.93 -13.45
C LEU A 84 -2.55 12.91 -12.61
N GLU A 85 -3.62 12.43 -12.02
CA GLU A 85 -4.52 13.24 -11.20
C GLU A 85 -4.20 13.03 -9.71
N LEU A 86 -3.33 13.86 -9.13
CA LEU A 86 -2.96 13.77 -7.71
C LEU A 86 -3.96 14.50 -6.80
N ASP A 87 -4.62 15.54 -7.30
CA ASP A 87 -5.52 16.36 -6.49
C ASP A 87 -6.68 15.56 -5.89
N LYS A 88 -7.13 14.52 -6.56
CA LYS A 88 -8.18 13.61 -6.08
C LYS A 88 -7.81 12.83 -4.81
N PHE A 89 -6.53 12.71 -4.51
CA PHE A 89 -6.06 12.07 -3.28
C PHE A 89 -6.07 13.03 -2.09
N ILE A 90 -6.14 14.35 -2.31
CA ILE A 90 -6.16 15.36 -1.25
C ILE A 90 -7.59 15.45 -0.71
N THR A 91 -7.80 14.87 0.46
CA THR A 91 -9.12 14.84 1.11
C THR A 91 -9.32 16.01 2.07
N HIS A 92 -8.24 16.52 2.65
CA HIS A 92 -8.28 17.59 3.65
C HIS A 92 -7.14 18.58 3.44
N ARG A 93 -7.41 19.84 3.79
CA ARG A 93 -6.41 20.91 3.90
C ARG A 93 -6.63 21.60 5.23
N VAL A 94 -5.60 21.73 6.04
CA VAL A 94 -5.65 22.39 7.36
C VAL A 94 -4.47 23.34 7.49
N PRO A 95 -4.63 24.49 8.17
CA PRO A 95 -3.51 25.35 8.48
C PRO A 95 -2.59 24.69 9.51
N PHE A 96 -1.33 25.14 9.58
CA PHE A 96 -0.37 24.59 10.55
C PHE A 96 -0.85 24.75 12.00
N SER A 97 -1.57 25.83 12.30
CA SER A 97 -2.18 26.06 13.60
C SER A 97 -3.15 24.94 14.04
N GLU A 98 -3.73 24.20 13.09
CA GLU A 98 -4.62 23.05 13.34
C GLU A 98 -3.94 21.69 13.13
N ILE A 99 -2.62 21.59 13.25
CA ILE A 99 -1.85 20.37 12.96
C ILE A 99 -2.39 19.14 13.72
N ASN A 100 -2.86 19.31 14.96
CA ASN A 100 -3.43 18.22 15.75
C ASN A 100 -4.68 17.62 15.08
N LYS A 101 -5.50 18.46 14.43
CA LYS A 101 -6.66 17.98 13.65
C LYS A 101 -6.23 17.10 12.46
N ALA A 102 -5.11 17.44 11.82
CA ALA A 102 -4.57 16.59 10.75
C ALA A 102 -4.17 15.19 11.28
N PHE A 103 -3.56 15.12 12.46
CA PHE A 103 -3.23 13.86 13.12
C PHE A 103 -4.49 13.08 13.54
N ASP A 104 -5.49 13.76 14.08
CA ASP A 104 -6.77 13.13 14.45
C ASP A 104 -7.45 12.48 13.24
N LEU A 105 -7.50 13.18 12.10
CA LEU A 105 -8.03 12.65 10.85
C LEU A 105 -7.26 11.41 10.38
N MET A 106 -5.94 11.44 10.49
CA MET A 106 -5.08 10.31 10.14
C MET A 106 -5.32 9.09 11.03
N VAL A 107 -5.38 9.29 12.35
CA VAL A 107 -5.61 8.20 13.32
C VAL A 107 -6.99 7.57 13.15
N LYS A 108 -8.01 8.38 12.83
CA LYS A 108 -9.38 7.91 12.56
C LYS A 108 -9.52 7.25 11.18
N GLY A 109 -8.54 7.38 10.29
CA GLY A 109 -8.63 6.88 8.92
C GLY A 109 -9.63 7.64 8.05
N GLU A 110 -9.93 8.90 8.40
CA GLU A 110 -10.94 9.72 7.73
C GLU A 110 -10.42 10.44 6.47
N GLY A 111 -9.18 10.18 6.06
CA GLY A 111 -8.61 10.82 4.89
C GLY A 111 -7.52 10.02 4.20
N LEU A 112 -7.36 10.22 2.89
CA LEU A 112 -6.25 9.64 2.13
C LEU A 112 -4.99 10.48 2.25
N ARG A 113 -5.12 11.81 2.06
CA ARG A 113 -4.02 12.79 2.21
C ARG A 113 -4.56 14.07 2.82
N CYS A 114 -3.94 14.49 3.89
CA CYS A 114 -4.16 15.80 4.49
C CYS A 114 -2.96 16.69 4.18
N ILE A 115 -3.20 17.81 3.54
CA ILE A 115 -2.16 18.84 3.27
C ILE A 115 -2.19 19.84 4.42
N ILE A 116 -1.04 20.07 5.03
CA ILE A 116 -0.85 21.10 6.05
C ILE A 116 -0.29 22.34 5.33
N SER A 117 -1.04 23.45 5.37
CA SER A 117 -0.56 24.75 4.87
C SER A 117 0.33 25.39 5.92
N MET A 118 1.53 25.81 5.51
CA MET A 118 2.47 26.51 6.39
C MET A 118 2.20 28.03 6.42
N GLU A 119 1.35 28.51 5.53
CA GLU A 119 0.87 29.89 5.47
C GLU A 119 -0.56 29.91 6.02
N ASP A 120 -0.83 30.87 6.92
CA ASP A 120 -2.18 31.12 7.49
C ASP A 120 -3.09 31.82 6.47
#